data_f628e5bf5e2d9491a4707b890ab9b286
#
_entry.id   f628e5bf5e2d9491a4707b890ab9b286
#
_cell.length_a   1.000
_cell.length_b   1.000
_cell.length_c   1.000
_cell.angle_alpha   90.00
_cell.angle_beta   90.00
_cell.angle_gamma   90.00
#
_symmetry.space_group_name_H-M   'P 1'
#
loop_
_entity.id
_entity.type
_entity.pdbx_description
1 polymer ?
#
loop_
_entity_poly.entity_id
_entity_poly.type
_entity_poly.pdbx_seq_one_letter_code
_entity_poly.pdbx_strand_id
1 'polypeptide(L)'
;MQLDVDRSDLHHVRAVAHPPVPLLAGQARLRVDAFGMSANNITYAVYGDLMRYWDCFPGVEEDGVAWGRVPVWGFGDVVESTAPGVAEGTRVYGYFPLADEFVITPGRLDDRGFSDTAPSRESVPSVYARYAVTGADRAYAPGREDQQMLLWPLFVTSFVVDDFLGDHDLFGSRTVVISSASSKTAVGAAFLLAERDGVDVVGLTSPGNVGFVRSLGCYTSVLT
;
A
#
# COMPACT_ATOMS: atom_id res chain seq x y z
N MET A 1 8.87 12.45 14.89
CA MET A 1 7.69 13.29 14.54
C MET A 1 6.63 12.41 13.92
N GLN A 2 5.35 12.78 14.02
CA GLN A 2 4.23 12.05 13.44
C GLN A 2 3.23 13.06 12.89
N LEU A 3 2.55 12.73 11.80
CA LEU A 3 1.47 13.53 11.24
C LEU A 3 0.12 12.90 11.59
N ASP A 4 -0.72 13.66 12.29
CA ASP A 4 -2.11 13.32 12.54
C ASP A 4 -3.03 14.19 11.67
N VAL A 5 -4.15 13.63 11.25
CA VAL A 5 -5.16 14.29 10.42
C VAL A 5 -6.49 14.25 11.16
N ASP A 6 -7.23 15.33 11.18
CA ASP A 6 -8.61 15.36 11.68
C ASP A 6 -9.50 14.50 10.78
N ARG A 7 -10.14 13.48 11.37
CA ARG A 7 -10.97 12.52 10.61
C ARG A 7 -12.23 13.17 10.01
N SER A 8 -12.63 14.33 10.53
CA SER A 8 -13.79 15.09 10.04
C SER A 8 -13.40 16.20 9.03
N ASP A 9 -12.14 16.66 9.05
CA ASP A 9 -11.60 17.64 8.11
C ASP A 9 -10.17 17.27 7.68
N LEU A 10 -10.03 16.63 6.55
CA LEU A 10 -8.74 16.15 6.04
C LEU A 10 -7.75 17.27 5.68
N HIS A 11 -8.18 18.53 5.68
CA HIS A 11 -7.28 19.69 5.52
C HIS A 11 -6.67 20.12 6.85
N HIS A 12 -7.24 19.68 7.97
CA HIS A 12 -6.72 19.98 9.30
C HIS A 12 -5.69 18.89 9.70
N VAL A 13 -4.43 19.24 9.59
CA VAL A 13 -3.28 18.37 9.85
C VAL A 13 -2.41 18.95 10.93
N ARG A 14 -1.88 18.12 11.82
CA ARG A 14 -0.90 18.54 12.83
C ARG A 14 0.34 17.65 12.83
N ALA A 15 1.47 18.24 13.17
CA ALA A 15 2.70 17.51 13.46
C ALA A 15 2.84 17.33 14.97
N VAL A 16 3.01 16.08 15.42
CA VAL A 16 3.13 15.74 16.84
C VAL A 16 4.50 15.12 17.10
N ALA A 17 5.21 15.65 18.07
CA ALA A 17 6.45 15.04 18.54
C ALA A 17 6.13 14.03 19.67
N HIS A 18 6.58 12.80 19.49
CA HIS A 18 6.49 11.81 20.56
C HIS A 18 7.89 11.49 21.10
N PRO A 19 8.08 11.52 22.40
CA PRO A 19 9.32 11.02 22.98
C PRO A 19 9.46 9.52 22.69
N PRO A 20 10.67 9.01 22.49
CA PRO A 20 10.89 7.58 22.32
C PRO A 20 10.36 6.82 23.55
N VAL A 21 9.51 5.85 23.33
CA VAL A 21 9.01 4.95 24.38
C VAL A 21 9.89 3.71 24.39
N PRO A 22 10.42 3.26 25.56
CA PRO A 22 11.17 2.01 25.64
C PRO A 22 10.36 0.82 25.11
N LEU A 23 11.04 -0.09 24.42
CA LEU A 23 10.39 -1.31 23.93
C LEU A 23 10.03 -2.25 25.08
N LEU A 24 8.86 -2.85 24.99
CA LEU A 24 8.50 -4.00 25.80
C LEU A 24 9.12 -5.28 25.19
N ALA A 25 9.15 -6.36 25.96
CA ALA A 25 9.60 -7.65 25.46
C ALA A 25 8.75 -8.10 24.25
N GLY A 26 9.39 -8.56 23.19
CA GLY A 26 8.74 -8.98 21.95
C GLY A 26 8.38 -7.87 20.99
N GLN A 27 8.80 -6.64 21.25
CA GLN A 27 8.56 -5.50 20.34
C GLN A 27 9.78 -5.15 19.49
N ALA A 28 9.53 -4.46 18.39
CA ALA A 28 10.54 -3.85 17.54
C ALA A 28 10.14 -2.43 17.16
N ARG A 29 11.13 -1.55 16.99
CA ARG A 29 10.97 -0.19 16.47
C ARG A 29 11.40 -0.16 15.03
N LEU A 30 10.49 0.34 14.19
CA LEU A 30 10.75 0.61 12.79
C LEU A 30 10.97 2.12 12.60
N ARG A 31 12.01 2.48 11.88
CA ARG A 31 12.22 3.82 11.35
C ARG A 31 11.75 3.83 9.90
N VAL A 32 10.84 4.73 9.58
CA VAL A 32 10.35 4.94 8.21
C VAL A 32 11.42 5.70 7.42
N ASP A 33 11.88 5.11 6.32
CA ASP A 33 12.91 5.70 5.47
C ASP A 33 12.30 6.41 4.26
N ALA A 34 11.39 5.73 3.56
CA ALA A 34 10.73 6.26 2.39
C ALA A 34 9.29 5.72 2.26
N PHE A 35 8.40 6.52 1.70
CA PHE A 35 7.02 6.10 1.43
C PHE A 35 6.44 6.73 0.16
N GLY A 36 5.50 6.02 -0.48
CA GLY A 36 4.75 6.52 -1.62
C GLY A 36 3.50 7.28 -1.17
N MET A 37 3.38 8.56 -1.58
CA MET A 37 2.17 9.35 -1.39
C MET A 37 1.49 9.60 -2.73
N SER A 38 0.19 9.29 -2.82
CA SER A 38 -0.58 9.47 -4.04
C SER A 38 -2.05 9.71 -3.72
N ALA A 39 -2.88 9.98 -4.74
CA ALA A 39 -4.33 10.13 -4.56
C ALA A 39 -4.98 8.92 -3.84
N ASN A 40 -4.37 7.74 -3.87
CA ASN A 40 -4.85 6.57 -3.15
C ASN A 40 -4.84 6.76 -1.62
N ASN A 41 -3.94 7.57 -1.08
CA ASN A 41 -3.90 7.87 0.36
C ASN A 41 -5.08 8.73 0.80
N ILE A 42 -5.65 9.56 -0.09
CA ILE A 42 -6.91 10.27 0.16
C ILE A 42 -8.05 9.25 0.32
N THR A 43 -8.06 8.20 -0.48
CA THR A 43 -9.05 7.11 -0.35
C THR A 43 -8.95 6.43 1.02
N TYR A 44 -7.75 6.18 1.54
CA TYR A 44 -7.56 5.62 2.87
C TYR A 44 -8.13 6.53 3.97
N ALA A 45 -8.00 7.84 3.82
CA ALA A 45 -8.57 8.79 4.76
C ALA A 45 -10.12 8.87 4.64
N VAL A 46 -10.65 9.05 3.43
CA VAL A 46 -12.09 9.20 3.17
C VAL A 46 -12.88 7.94 3.57
N TYR A 47 -12.35 6.76 3.28
CA TYR A 47 -12.97 5.48 3.62
C TYR A 47 -12.43 4.88 4.92
N GLY A 48 -11.73 5.68 5.72
CA GLY A 48 -11.02 5.24 6.91
C GLY A 48 -11.88 4.51 7.93
N ASP A 49 -13.11 4.97 8.17
CA ASP A 49 -14.06 4.30 9.06
C ASP A 49 -14.69 3.07 8.40
N LEU A 50 -15.17 3.19 7.17
CA LEU A 50 -15.85 2.11 6.46
C LEU A 50 -14.94 0.90 6.22
N MET A 51 -13.70 1.15 5.81
CA MET A 51 -12.71 0.13 5.48
C MET A 51 -11.73 -0.14 6.63
N ARG A 52 -11.94 0.49 7.77
CA ARG A 52 -11.15 0.34 8.99
C ARG A 52 -9.66 0.73 8.82
N TYR A 53 -9.36 1.65 7.91
CA TYR A 53 -7.98 2.11 7.73
C TYR A 53 -7.45 2.90 8.92
N TRP A 54 -8.33 3.61 9.66
CA TRP A 54 -7.95 4.29 10.89
C TRP A 54 -7.52 3.34 12.01
N ASP A 55 -7.98 2.08 11.97
CA ASP A 55 -7.61 1.06 12.95
C ASP A 55 -6.16 0.58 12.75
N CYS A 56 -5.59 0.77 11.54
CA CYS A 56 -4.21 0.38 11.27
C CYS A 56 -3.22 1.09 12.20
N PHE A 57 -3.43 2.38 12.41
CA PHE A 57 -2.60 3.24 13.26
C PHE A 57 -3.52 4.17 14.06
N PRO A 58 -4.07 3.69 15.18
CA PRO A 58 -5.04 4.47 15.95
C PRO A 58 -4.47 5.81 16.38
N GLY A 59 -5.23 6.87 16.10
CA GLY A 59 -4.98 8.21 16.65
C GLY A 59 -5.55 8.37 18.04
N VAL A 60 -5.59 9.59 18.50
CA VAL A 60 -6.16 9.97 19.81
C VAL A 60 -7.33 10.93 19.60
N GLU A 61 -8.26 10.97 20.55
CA GLU A 61 -9.23 12.06 20.65
C GLU A 61 -8.68 13.11 21.60
N GLU A 62 -8.60 14.34 21.15
CA GLU A 62 -8.05 15.45 21.92
C GLU A 62 -8.81 16.73 21.57
N ASP A 63 -9.24 17.46 22.57
CA ASP A 63 -10.01 18.72 22.43
C ASP A 63 -11.25 18.60 21.53
N GLY A 64 -11.92 17.44 21.56
CA GLY A 64 -13.09 17.14 20.73
C GLY A 64 -12.79 16.82 19.26
N VAL A 65 -11.53 16.69 18.90
CA VAL A 65 -11.07 16.28 17.54
C VAL A 65 -10.65 14.82 17.56
N ALA A 66 -11.24 14.01 16.70
CA ALA A 66 -10.83 12.64 16.48
C ALA A 66 -9.67 12.60 15.46
N TRP A 67 -8.46 12.48 15.95
CA TRP A 67 -7.26 12.41 15.13
C TRP A 67 -7.07 11.01 14.55
N GLY A 68 -6.64 10.94 13.31
CA GLY A 68 -6.30 9.71 12.61
C GLY A 68 -4.91 9.78 11.98
N ARG A 69 -4.35 8.65 11.61
CA ARG A 69 -3.07 8.53 10.92
C ARG A 69 -3.30 7.91 9.56
N VAL A 70 -3.09 8.70 8.51
CA VAL A 70 -3.21 8.20 7.14
C VAL A 70 -2.06 7.22 6.90
N PRO A 71 -2.37 5.97 6.54
CA PRO A 71 -1.31 5.00 6.29
C PRO A 71 -0.70 5.17 4.89
N VAL A 72 0.55 4.73 4.77
CA VAL A 72 1.33 4.78 3.53
C VAL A 72 2.05 3.45 3.28
N TRP A 73 2.25 3.10 2.03
CA TRP A 73 3.14 2.02 1.65
C TRP A 73 4.56 2.54 1.52
N GLY A 74 5.51 1.84 2.09
CA GLY A 74 6.88 2.35 2.15
C GLY A 74 7.92 1.31 2.53
N PHE A 75 9.11 1.82 2.76
CA PHE A 75 10.26 1.08 3.29
C PHE A 75 10.70 1.67 4.61
N GLY A 76 11.18 0.79 5.48
CA GLY A 76 11.75 1.18 6.76
C GLY A 76 12.73 0.13 7.26
N ASP A 77 13.47 0.50 8.29
CA ASP A 77 14.49 -0.34 8.90
C ASP A 77 14.14 -0.62 10.37
N VAL A 78 14.37 -1.84 10.80
CA VAL A 78 14.34 -2.18 12.24
C VAL A 78 15.54 -1.50 12.90
N VAL A 79 15.28 -0.52 13.77
CA VAL A 79 16.36 0.23 14.48
C VAL A 79 16.58 -0.22 15.91
N GLU A 80 15.61 -0.91 16.50
CA GLU A 80 15.69 -1.49 17.84
C GLU A 80 14.77 -2.72 17.91
N SER A 81 15.21 -3.82 18.52
CA SER A 81 14.38 -5.01 18.61
C SER A 81 14.63 -5.80 19.90
N THR A 82 13.54 -6.16 20.56
CA THR A 82 13.48 -7.18 21.62
C THR A 82 12.71 -8.42 21.15
N ALA A 83 12.26 -8.44 19.89
CA ALA A 83 11.48 -9.52 19.31
C ALA A 83 12.38 -10.64 18.79
N PRO A 84 12.20 -11.90 19.24
CA PRO A 84 12.95 -13.02 18.70
C PRO A 84 12.73 -13.18 17.19
N GLY A 85 13.83 -13.35 16.43
CA GLY A 85 13.78 -13.56 14.99
C GLY A 85 13.62 -12.30 14.14
N VAL A 86 13.58 -11.12 14.75
CA VAL A 86 13.58 -9.82 14.05
C VAL A 86 14.84 -9.05 14.44
N ALA A 87 15.82 -8.99 13.57
CA ALA A 87 17.11 -8.37 13.84
C ALA A 87 17.12 -6.87 13.52
N GLU A 88 17.88 -6.09 14.29
CA GLU A 88 18.21 -4.71 13.94
C GLU A 88 18.93 -4.65 12.58
N GLY A 89 18.67 -3.59 11.82
CA GLY A 89 19.16 -3.41 10.45
C GLY A 89 18.33 -4.17 9.39
N THR A 90 17.30 -4.93 9.79
CA THR A 90 16.40 -5.57 8.83
C THR A 90 15.59 -4.51 8.09
N ARG A 91 15.75 -4.42 6.75
CA ARG A 91 14.95 -3.56 5.88
C ARG A 91 13.67 -4.26 5.45
N VAL A 92 12.55 -3.57 5.55
CA VAL A 92 11.22 -4.12 5.26
C VAL A 92 10.41 -3.20 4.35
N TYR A 93 9.56 -3.82 3.53
CA TYR A 93 8.47 -3.18 2.82
C TYR A 93 7.16 -3.46 3.53
N GLY A 94 6.29 -2.46 3.70
CA GLY A 94 5.02 -2.66 4.37
C GLY A 94 4.15 -1.40 4.43
N TYR A 95 3.18 -1.44 5.35
CA TYR A 95 2.21 -0.39 5.58
C TYR A 95 2.58 0.37 6.85
N PHE A 96 2.85 1.66 6.74
CA PHE A 96 3.43 2.51 7.78
C PHE A 96 2.50 3.67 8.14
N PRO A 97 2.58 4.21 9.37
CA PRO A 97 2.03 5.54 9.65
C PRO A 97 2.89 6.63 9.02
N LEU A 98 2.35 7.81 8.85
CA LEU A 98 3.14 9.01 8.57
C LEU A 98 3.89 9.46 9.83
N ALA A 99 4.97 8.76 10.16
CA ALA A 99 5.79 9.00 11.34
C ALA A 99 7.26 8.68 11.04
N ASP A 100 8.19 9.31 11.77
CA ASP A 100 9.62 8.97 11.65
C ASP A 100 9.88 7.54 12.14
N GLU A 101 9.25 7.17 13.26
CA GLU A 101 9.39 5.86 13.89
C GLU A 101 8.07 5.40 14.51
N PHE A 102 7.89 4.10 14.62
CA PHE A 102 6.77 3.50 15.36
C PHE A 102 7.14 2.11 15.88
N VAL A 103 6.39 1.63 16.86
CA VAL A 103 6.61 0.35 17.51
C VAL A 103 5.60 -0.67 17.00
N ILE A 104 6.08 -1.86 16.71
CA ILE A 104 5.27 -3.02 16.33
C ILE A 104 5.47 -4.18 17.31
N THR A 105 4.57 -5.13 17.28
CA THR A 105 4.70 -6.42 17.96
C THR A 105 4.82 -7.52 16.89
N PRO A 106 6.05 -7.85 16.45
CA PRO A 106 6.25 -8.86 15.42
C PRO A 106 5.73 -10.23 15.85
N GLY A 107 4.99 -10.88 14.95
CA GLY A 107 4.53 -12.25 15.10
C GLY A 107 4.31 -12.88 13.73
N ARG A 108 3.86 -14.14 13.68
CA ARG A 108 3.66 -14.88 12.44
C ARG A 108 4.86 -14.78 11.48
N LEU A 109 6.05 -15.02 12.05
CA LEU A 109 7.31 -14.98 11.34
C LEU A 109 7.40 -16.15 10.35
N ASP A 110 7.92 -15.87 9.17
CA ASP A 110 8.29 -16.86 8.16
C ASP A 110 9.58 -16.43 7.44
N ASP A 111 9.99 -17.17 6.41
CA ASP A 111 11.19 -16.91 5.61
C ASP A 111 11.09 -15.62 4.78
N ARG A 112 9.93 -15.00 4.66
CA ARG A 112 9.69 -13.78 3.88
C ARG A 112 9.44 -12.52 4.71
N GLY A 113 9.26 -12.68 6.03
CA GLY A 113 9.03 -11.54 6.91
C GLY A 113 8.16 -11.86 8.12
N PHE A 114 7.43 -10.87 8.60
CA PHE A 114 6.62 -10.97 9.80
C PHE A 114 5.37 -10.09 9.70
N SER A 115 4.42 -10.32 10.60
CA SER A 115 3.24 -9.45 10.73
C SER A 115 3.28 -8.69 12.05
N ASP A 116 2.76 -7.47 12.06
CA ASP A 116 2.45 -6.79 13.31
C ASP A 116 1.19 -7.44 13.92
N THR A 117 1.33 -7.98 15.11
CA THR A 117 0.26 -8.65 15.87
C THR A 117 -0.25 -7.81 17.04
N ALA A 118 0.01 -6.51 17.04
CA ALA A 118 -0.57 -5.60 18.02
C ALA A 118 -2.11 -5.68 17.98
N PRO A 119 -2.82 -5.49 19.12
CA PRO A 119 -4.28 -5.61 19.18
C PRO A 119 -5.03 -4.73 18.16
N SER A 120 -4.50 -3.57 17.84
CA SER A 120 -5.06 -2.68 16.80
C SER A 120 -5.07 -3.30 15.40
N ARG A 121 -4.25 -4.33 15.17
CA ARG A 121 -4.12 -5.03 13.88
C ARG A 121 -5.07 -6.20 13.71
N GLU A 122 -5.72 -6.66 14.77
CA GLU A 122 -6.61 -7.84 14.70
C GLU A 122 -7.81 -7.66 13.78
N SER A 123 -8.27 -6.42 13.65
CA SER A 123 -9.47 -6.08 12.89
C SER A 123 -9.21 -5.68 11.44
N VAL A 124 -7.95 -5.54 11.03
CA VAL A 124 -7.61 -5.16 9.65
C VAL A 124 -7.17 -6.36 8.81
N PRO A 125 -7.39 -6.34 7.49
CA PRO A 125 -6.90 -7.40 6.61
C PRO A 125 -5.39 -7.61 6.78
N SER A 126 -4.96 -8.87 6.78
CA SER A 126 -3.58 -9.28 7.08
C SER A 126 -2.52 -8.63 6.18
N VAL A 127 -2.90 -8.23 4.97
CA VAL A 127 -2.02 -7.53 4.03
C VAL A 127 -1.51 -6.19 4.57
N TYR A 128 -2.31 -5.49 5.39
CA TYR A 128 -1.92 -4.21 6.00
C TYR A 128 -1.11 -4.37 7.30
N ALA A 129 -1.00 -5.59 7.81
CA ALA A 129 -0.18 -5.89 8.98
C ALA A 129 1.15 -6.58 8.62
N ARG A 130 1.33 -6.96 7.34
CA ARG A 130 2.50 -7.70 6.86
C ARG A 130 3.66 -6.77 6.52
N TYR A 131 4.86 -7.16 6.97
CA TYR A 131 6.14 -6.56 6.61
C TYR A 131 6.99 -7.60 5.88
N ALA A 132 7.28 -7.34 4.61
CA ALA A 132 8.13 -8.19 3.79
C ALA A 132 9.60 -7.79 3.97
N VAL A 133 10.46 -8.75 4.33
CA VAL A 133 11.90 -8.53 4.42
C VAL A 133 12.49 -8.43 3.03
N THR A 134 13.11 -7.31 2.69
CA THR A 134 13.61 -7.03 1.34
C THR A 134 14.64 -8.06 0.87
N GLY A 135 15.51 -8.53 1.76
CA GLY A 135 16.49 -9.56 1.46
C GLY A 135 15.92 -10.94 1.13
N ALA A 136 14.64 -11.18 1.45
CA ALA A 136 13.93 -12.42 1.14
C ALA A 136 12.93 -12.27 -0.02
N ASP A 137 12.69 -11.07 -0.49
CA ASP A 137 11.77 -10.79 -1.60
C ASP A 137 12.51 -10.88 -2.94
N ARG A 138 12.16 -11.88 -3.76
CA ARG A 138 12.76 -12.08 -5.09
C ARG A 138 12.44 -10.97 -6.09
N ALA A 139 11.38 -10.21 -5.86
CA ALA A 139 10.98 -9.09 -6.71
C ALA A 139 11.63 -7.76 -6.28
N TYR A 140 12.26 -7.74 -5.12
CA TYR A 140 12.90 -6.53 -4.61
C TYR A 140 14.15 -6.16 -5.44
N ALA A 141 14.23 -4.88 -5.79
CA ALA A 141 15.42 -4.29 -6.41
C ALA A 141 15.69 -2.92 -5.75
N PRO A 142 16.86 -2.71 -5.11
CA PRO A 142 17.15 -1.47 -4.38
C PRO A 142 16.93 -0.20 -5.19
N GLY A 143 17.26 -0.21 -6.49
CA GLY A 143 17.06 0.95 -7.37
C GLY A 143 15.60 1.17 -7.84
N ARG A 144 14.62 0.39 -7.36
CA ARG A 144 13.22 0.44 -7.78
C ARG A 144 12.23 0.57 -6.62
N GLU A 145 12.70 0.99 -5.45
CA GLU A 145 11.84 1.18 -4.28
C GLU A 145 10.72 2.19 -4.53
N ASP A 146 11.02 3.29 -5.24
CA ASP A 146 10.02 4.30 -5.60
C ASP A 146 8.86 3.71 -6.41
N GLN A 147 9.18 2.88 -7.42
CA GLN A 147 8.18 2.22 -8.24
C GLN A 147 7.40 1.20 -7.41
N GLN A 148 8.06 0.45 -6.53
CA GLN A 148 7.41 -0.53 -5.67
C GLN A 148 6.42 0.14 -4.72
N MET A 149 6.79 1.24 -4.05
CA MET A 149 5.90 1.98 -3.16
C MET A 149 4.64 2.51 -3.86
N LEU A 150 4.79 2.98 -5.09
CA LEU A 150 3.70 3.61 -5.84
C LEU A 150 2.82 2.62 -6.61
N LEU A 151 3.37 1.51 -7.09
CA LEU A 151 2.68 0.62 -8.03
C LEU A 151 2.25 -0.69 -7.37
N TRP A 152 3.08 -1.30 -6.53
CA TRP A 152 2.84 -2.63 -5.99
C TRP A 152 1.48 -2.79 -5.29
N PRO A 153 1.03 -1.87 -4.43
CA PRO A 153 -0.26 -2.02 -3.74
C PRO A 153 -1.46 -2.10 -4.69
N LEU A 154 -1.34 -1.49 -5.85
CA LEU A 154 -2.39 -1.44 -6.86
C LEU A 154 -2.22 -2.54 -7.91
N PHE A 155 -0.98 -2.92 -8.20
CA PHE A 155 -0.64 -4.00 -9.13
C PHE A 155 -1.13 -5.36 -8.61
N VAL A 156 -1.14 -5.60 -7.30
CA VAL A 156 -1.72 -6.82 -6.71
C VAL A 156 -3.18 -6.98 -7.13
N THR A 157 -3.96 -5.89 -7.09
CA THR A 157 -5.36 -5.91 -7.56
C THR A 157 -5.44 -6.20 -9.06
N SER A 158 -4.56 -5.59 -9.85
CA SER A 158 -4.50 -5.83 -11.30
C SER A 158 -4.19 -7.28 -11.63
N PHE A 159 -3.25 -7.87 -10.89
CA PHE A 159 -2.86 -9.27 -11.03
C PHE A 159 -4.04 -10.22 -10.70
N VAL A 160 -4.73 -9.98 -9.58
CA VAL A 160 -5.88 -10.80 -9.18
C VAL A 160 -7.02 -10.70 -10.21
N VAL A 161 -7.25 -9.52 -10.79
CA VAL A 161 -8.25 -9.33 -11.84
C VAL A 161 -7.86 -10.10 -13.10
N ASP A 162 -6.61 -10.02 -13.53
CA ASP A 162 -6.11 -10.75 -14.71
C ASP A 162 -6.18 -12.28 -14.50
N ASP A 163 -5.76 -12.76 -13.34
CA ASP A 163 -5.79 -14.17 -12.95
C ASP A 163 -7.25 -14.70 -12.96
N PHE A 164 -8.16 -13.96 -12.29
CA PHE A 164 -9.59 -14.30 -12.29
C PHE A 164 -10.20 -14.36 -13.70
N LEU A 165 -9.89 -13.38 -14.55
CA LEU A 165 -10.38 -13.38 -15.93
C LEU A 165 -9.81 -14.55 -16.74
N GLY A 166 -8.53 -14.88 -16.52
CA GLY A 166 -7.88 -16.02 -17.16
C GLY A 166 -8.49 -17.35 -16.73
N ASP A 167 -8.73 -17.57 -15.46
CA ASP A 167 -9.35 -18.78 -14.92
C ASP A 167 -10.77 -19.03 -15.44
N HIS A 168 -11.46 -17.96 -15.88
CA HIS A 168 -12.81 -18.03 -16.44
C HIS A 168 -12.84 -17.89 -17.96
N ASP A 169 -11.70 -18.08 -18.66
CA ASP A 169 -11.60 -17.92 -20.13
C ASP A 169 -12.24 -16.62 -20.63
N LEU A 170 -11.97 -15.50 -19.90
CA LEU A 170 -12.52 -14.18 -20.16
C LEU A 170 -14.05 -14.17 -20.35
N PHE A 171 -14.76 -15.15 -19.77
CA PHE A 171 -16.20 -15.39 -19.95
C PHE A 171 -16.60 -15.53 -21.43
N GLY A 172 -15.71 -16.08 -22.26
CA GLY A 172 -15.88 -16.24 -23.70
C GLY A 172 -15.71 -14.95 -24.51
N SER A 173 -15.30 -13.84 -23.88
CA SER A 173 -15.01 -12.57 -24.56
C SER A 173 -13.58 -12.56 -25.11
N ARG A 174 -13.37 -11.74 -26.14
CA ARG A 174 -12.04 -11.39 -26.65
C ARG A 174 -11.69 -9.91 -26.42
N THR A 175 -12.62 -9.14 -25.87
CA THR A 175 -12.42 -7.71 -25.65
C THR A 175 -12.67 -7.39 -24.19
N VAL A 176 -11.70 -6.75 -23.55
CA VAL A 176 -11.81 -6.22 -22.20
C VAL A 176 -11.81 -4.70 -22.23
N VAL A 177 -12.86 -4.08 -21.71
CA VAL A 177 -12.98 -2.62 -21.63
C VAL A 177 -12.63 -2.16 -20.23
N ILE A 178 -11.65 -1.28 -20.12
CA ILE A 178 -11.16 -0.77 -18.85
C ILE A 178 -11.45 0.73 -18.74
N SER A 179 -12.30 1.11 -17.78
CA SER A 179 -12.55 2.52 -17.45
C SER A 179 -11.42 3.12 -16.63
N SER A 180 -11.35 4.46 -16.59
CA SER A 180 -10.26 5.17 -15.89
C SER A 180 -8.87 4.65 -16.31
N ALA A 181 -8.67 4.45 -17.60
CA ALA A 181 -7.51 3.76 -18.18
C ALA A 181 -6.15 4.39 -17.81
N SER A 182 -6.12 5.61 -17.27
CA SER A 182 -4.91 6.27 -16.75
C SER A 182 -4.60 5.95 -15.28
N SER A 183 -5.49 5.23 -14.56
CA SER A 183 -5.24 4.85 -13.18
C SER A 183 -4.22 3.73 -13.07
N LYS A 184 -3.46 3.69 -11.97
CA LYS A 184 -2.40 2.69 -11.77
C LYS A 184 -2.93 1.25 -11.84
N THR A 185 -4.10 0.97 -11.26
CA THR A 185 -4.73 -0.35 -11.33
C THR A 185 -5.13 -0.70 -12.76
N ALA A 186 -5.72 0.26 -13.51
CA ALA A 186 -6.11 0.04 -14.91
C ALA A 186 -4.88 -0.24 -15.79
N VAL A 187 -3.80 0.53 -15.60
CA VAL A 187 -2.54 0.33 -16.33
C VAL A 187 -1.94 -1.06 -16.04
N GLY A 188 -1.90 -1.47 -14.77
CA GLY A 188 -1.40 -2.80 -14.41
C GLY A 188 -2.25 -3.93 -15.01
N ALA A 189 -3.59 -3.81 -14.97
CA ALA A 189 -4.48 -4.81 -15.57
C ALA A 189 -4.35 -4.85 -17.11
N ALA A 190 -4.28 -3.68 -17.74
CA ALA A 190 -4.09 -3.59 -19.20
C ALA A 190 -2.76 -4.19 -19.64
N PHE A 191 -1.69 -3.96 -18.89
CA PHE A 191 -0.37 -4.54 -19.14
C PHE A 191 -0.43 -6.08 -19.13
N LEU A 192 -1.03 -6.68 -18.11
CA LEU A 192 -1.16 -8.13 -17.99
C LEU A 192 -2.06 -8.73 -19.07
N LEU A 193 -3.22 -8.12 -19.32
CA LEU A 193 -4.17 -8.58 -20.34
C LEU A 193 -3.60 -8.49 -21.76
N ALA A 194 -2.75 -7.48 -22.04
CA ALA A 194 -2.11 -7.31 -23.36
C ALA A 194 -1.09 -8.43 -23.66
N GLU A 195 -0.57 -9.14 -22.65
CA GLU A 195 0.30 -10.31 -22.83
C GLU A 195 -0.47 -11.58 -23.21
N ARG A 196 -1.82 -11.56 -23.16
CA ARG A 196 -2.67 -12.70 -23.51
C ARG A 196 -2.96 -12.73 -25.00
N ASP A 197 -2.76 -13.88 -25.62
CA ASP A 197 -3.02 -14.06 -27.04
C ASP A 197 -4.50 -13.83 -27.40
N GLY A 198 -4.75 -12.99 -28.39
CA GLY A 198 -6.07 -12.74 -28.96
C GLY A 198 -7.02 -11.94 -28.05
N VAL A 199 -6.47 -11.20 -27.08
CA VAL A 199 -7.24 -10.28 -26.23
C VAL A 199 -7.06 -8.85 -26.71
N ASP A 200 -8.17 -8.18 -26.97
CA ASP A 200 -8.22 -6.73 -27.25
C ASP A 200 -8.48 -5.95 -25.97
N VAL A 201 -7.59 -5.04 -25.61
CA VAL A 201 -7.73 -4.18 -24.43
C VAL A 201 -8.13 -2.77 -24.84
N VAL A 202 -9.34 -2.36 -24.47
CA VAL A 202 -9.90 -1.04 -24.81
C VAL A 202 -9.88 -0.15 -23.58
N GLY A 203 -9.15 0.95 -23.64
CA GLY A 203 -9.08 1.94 -22.56
C GLY A 203 -10.10 3.06 -22.74
N LEU A 204 -10.92 3.31 -21.71
CA LEU A 204 -11.77 4.51 -21.63
C LEU A 204 -11.12 5.52 -20.69
N THR A 205 -10.89 6.75 -21.20
CA THR A 205 -10.25 7.81 -20.39
C THR A 205 -10.79 9.19 -20.77
N SER A 206 -10.47 10.21 -19.97
CA SER A 206 -10.79 11.59 -20.28
C SER A 206 -9.94 12.11 -21.45
N PRO A 207 -10.45 13.07 -22.25
CA PRO A 207 -9.71 13.64 -23.40
C PRO A 207 -8.27 14.07 -23.06
N GLY A 208 -8.05 14.65 -21.88
CA GLY A 208 -6.73 15.11 -21.44
C GLY A 208 -5.71 13.99 -21.20
N ASN A 209 -6.17 12.75 -20.97
CA ASN A 209 -5.31 11.61 -20.69
C ASN A 209 -5.06 10.68 -21.89
N VAL A 210 -5.72 10.92 -23.03
CA VAL A 210 -5.62 10.05 -24.23
C VAL A 210 -4.17 9.87 -24.68
N GLY A 211 -3.40 10.97 -24.73
CA GLY A 211 -1.99 10.92 -25.15
C GLY A 211 -1.15 10.03 -24.23
N PHE A 212 -1.33 10.20 -22.92
CA PHE A 212 -0.65 9.38 -21.91
C PHE A 212 -1.04 7.90 -22.05
N VAL A 213 -2.34 7.60 -22.07
CA VAL A 213 -2.83 6.21 -22.14
C VAL A 213 -2.34 5.50 -23.40
N ARG A 214 -2.34 6.18 -24.55
CA ARG A 214 -1.79 5.62 -25.80
C ARG A 214 -0.28 5.36 -25.73
N SER A 215 0.47 6.22 -25.03
CA SER A 215 1.92 6.06 -24.91
C SER A 215 2.34 4.86 -24.07
N LEU A 216 1.43 4.29 -23.28
CA LEU A 216 1.70 3.08 -22.46
C LEU A 216 1.88 1.81 -23.31
N GLY A 217 1.29 1.76 -24.51
CA GLY A 217 1.46 0.65 -25.46
C GLY A 217 0.72 -0.65 -25.10
N CYS A 218 -0.02 -0.68 -24.00
CA CYS A 218 -0.77 -1.86 -23.52
C CYS A 218 -2.26 -1.84 -23.83
N TYR A 219 -2.75 -0.82 -24.53
CA TYR A 219 -4.12 -0.73 -24.99
C TYR A 219 -4.20 -0.88 -26.51
N THR A 220 -5.03 -1.81 -27.00
CA THR A 220 -5.32 -1.99 -28.44
C THR A 220 -5.99 -0.74 -29.01
N SER A 221 -6.88 -0.12 -28.21
CA SER A 221 -7.53 1.15 -28.57
C SER A 221 -7.85 1.99 -27.35
N VAL A 222 -7.93 3.32 -27.54
CA VAL A 222 -8.23 4.29 -26.47
C VAL A 222 -9.35 5.21 -26.93
N LEU A 223 -10.44 5.24 -26.15
CA LEU A 223 -11.66 5.99 -26.38
C LEU A 223 -11.90 7.00 -25.26
N THR A 224 -12.74 8.01 -25.52
CA THR A 224 -13.15 9.04 -24.54
C THR A 224 -14.64 9.02 -24.31
#